data_5d519cc6a9282eef00015012841a09e8
#
_entry.id   5d519cc6a9282eef00015012841a09e8
#
_cell.length_a   1.000
_cell.length_b   1.000
_cell.length_c   1.000
_cell.angle_alpha   90.00
_cell.angle_beta   90.00
_cell.angle_gamma   90.00
#
_symmetry.space_group_name_H-M   'P 1'
#
loop_
_entity.id
_entity.type
_entity.pdbx_description
1 polymer ?
#
loop_
_entity_poly.entity_id
_entity_poly.type
_entity_poly.pdbx_seq_one_letter_code
_entity_poly.pdbx_strand_id
1 'polypeptide(L)'
;MEELELARKRLMEKLHASPEIAPPVRQAFEMLAGATVGHRISKYGVKFGLVPALKATGVLMLRDYADQISRGIVGGISAALLFALRGKWSRIIAWGALFENVEAAINYIEAMIPV
;
A
#
# COMPACT_ATOMS: atom_id res chain seq x y z
N MET A 1 6.23 28.38 27.78
CA MET A 1 7.58 27.80 27.68
C MET A 1 7.71 26.50 28.47
N GLU A 2 7.16 26.44 29.68
CA GLU A 2 7.22 25.23 30.50
C GLU A 2 6.53 24.04 29.81
N GLU A 3 5.41 24.26 29.13
CA GLU A 3 4.71 23.21 28.41
C GLU A 3 5.55 22.64 27.27
N LEU A 4 6.28 23.50 26.57
CA LEU A 4 7.14 23.08 25.45
C LEU A 4 8.34 22.27 25.97
N GLU A 5 8.94 22.71 27.07
CA GLU A 5 10.03 21.99 27.69
C GLU A 5 9.58 20.64 28.23
N LEU A 6 8.39 20.59 28.84
CA LEU A 6 7.82 19.34 29.34
C LEU A 6 7.51 18.36 28.22
N ALA A 7 6.95 18.85 27.12
CA ALA A 7 6.67 18.03 25.95
C ALA A 7 7.97 17.48 25.36
N ARG A 8 8.99 18.32 25.24
CA ARG A 8 10.31 17.94 24.77
C ARG A 8 10.96 16.89 25.67
N LYS A 9 10.87 17.08 26.97
CA LYS A 9 11.40 16.15 27.96
C LYS A 9 10.72 14.78 27.84
N ARG A 10 9.39 14.77 27.74
CA ARG A 10 8.62 13.53 27.55
C ARG A 10 9.00 12.81 26.28
N LEU A 11 9.20 13.55 25.20
CA LEU A 11 9.62 12.99 23.93
C LEU A 11 10.99 12.36 24.05
N MET A 12 11.93 13.04 24.68
CA MET A 12 13.28 12.54 24.90
C MET A 12 13.31 11.32 25.81
N GLU A 13 12.50 11.30 26.85
CA GLU A 13 12.37 10.14 27.73
C GLU A 13 11.85 8.92 26.99
N LYS A 14 10.86 9.11 26.12
CA LYS A 14 10.32 8.01 25.30
C LYS A 14 11.35 7.48 24.31
N LEU A 15 12.15 8.37 23.72
CA LEU A 15 13.22 7.98 22.80
C LEU A 15 14.34 7.22 23.51
N HIS A 16 14.66 7.59 24.74
CA HIS A 16 15.76 6.97 25.51
C HIS A 16 15.31 5.78 26.35
N ALA A 17 14.08 5.78 26.84
CA ALA A 17 13.55 4.72 27.69
C ALA A 17 13.26 3.42 26.93
N SER A 18 13.09 3.52 25.62
CA SER A 18 12.80 2.38 24.76
C SER A 18 13.70 2.48 23.53
N PRO A 19 14.20 1.35 23.03
CA PRO A 19 14.86 1.35 21.72
C PRO A 19 13.88 1.67 20.60
N GLU A 20 12.62 1.85 20.96
CA GLU A 20 11.56 2.18 20.02
C GLU A 20 11.51 3.70 19.76
N ILE A 21 11.13 4.04 18.56
CA ILE A 21 10.90 5.40 18.11
C ILE A 21 9.64 5.96 18.79
N ALA A 22 9.57 7.28 19.00
CA ALA A 22 8.39 7.95 19.56
C ALA A 22 7.10 7.54 18.82
N PRO A 23 5.94 7.41 19.53
CA PRO A 23 4.73 6.87 18.93
C PRO A 23 4.31 7.50 17.60
N PRO A 24 4.31 8.83 17.40
CA PRO A 24 3.94 9.39 16.10
C PRO A 24 4.91 9.01 14.98
N VAL A 25 6.20 9.01 15.26
CA VAL A 25 7.24 8.62 14.30
C VAL A 25 7.19 7.12 14.03
N ARG A 26 6.98 6.34 15.09
CA ARG A 26 6.81 4.89 14.99
C ARG A 26 5.63 4.54 14.10
N GLN A 27 4.48 5.19 14.29
CA GLN A 27 3.31 4.98 13.46
C GLN A 27 3.58 5.30 12.00
N ALA A 28 4.28 6.41 11.73
CA ALA A 28 4.67 6.78 10.38
C ALA A 28 5.58 5.73 9.74
N PHE A 29 6.56 5.22 10.50
CA PHE A 29 7.43 4.14 10.02
C PHE A 29 6.67 2.86 9.75
N GLU A 30 5.76 2.47 10.64
CA GLU A 30 4.94 1.27 10.47
C GLU A 30 4.06 1.39 9.23
N MET A 31 3.41 2.53 9.05
CA MET A 31 2.59 2.79 7.87
C MET A 31 3.42 2.75 6.59
N LEU A 32 4.58 3.39 6.60
CA LEU A 32 5.47 3.42 5.45
C LEU A 32 5.98 2.01 5.12
N ALA A 33 6.43 1.26 6.13
CA ALA A 33 6.93 -0.09 5.94
C ALA A 33 5.83 -1.03 5.44
N GLY A 34 4.68 -1.03 6.10
CA GLY A 34 3.55 -1.87 5.71
C GLY A 34 2.99 -1.51 4.34
N ALA A 35 2.85 -0.22 4.06
CA ALA A 35 2.38 0.26 2.77
C ALA A 35 3.37 -0.09 1.65
N THR A 36 4.68 0.01 1.92
CA THR A 36 5.71 -0.36 0.95
C THR A 36 5.66 -1.86 0.66
N VAL A 37 5.50 -2.70 1.68
CA VAL A 37 5.35 -4.15 1.50
C VAL A 37 4.11 -4.44 0.65
N GLY A 38 2.97 -3.87 0.98
CA GLY A 38 1.74 -4.04 0.23
C GLY A 38 1.85 -3.57 -1.22
N HIS A 39 2.47 -2.42 -1.43
CA HIS A 39 2.74 -1.88 -2.75
C HIS A 39 3.57 -2.84 -3.60
N ARG A 40 4.64 -3.38 -3.02
CA ARG A 40 5.52 -4.34 -3.70
C ARG A 40 4.84 -5.67 -3.98
N ILE A 41 4.09 -6.19 -3.01
CA ILE A 41 3.33 -7.42 -3.18
C ILE A 41 2.32 -7.27 -4.32
N SER A 42 1.59 -6.18 -4.36
CA SER A 42 0.63 -5.89 -5.43
C SER A 42 1.33 -5.79 -6.78
N LYS A 43 2.37 -4.98 -6.86
CA LYS A 43 3.12 -4.74 -8.11
C LYS A 43 3.68 -6.03 -8.70
N TYR A 44 4.37 -6.81 -7.90
CA TYR A 44 4.97 -8.06 -8.37
C TYR A 44 3.96 -9.18 -8.55
N GLY A 45 2.93 -9.24 -7.69
CA GLY A 45 1.85 -10.20 -7.83
C GLY A 45 1.08 -10.02 -9.13
N VAL A 46 0.80 -8.78 -9.52
CA VAL A 46 0.18 -8.46 -10.80
C VAL A 46 1.13 -8.83 -11.94
N LYS A 47 2.36 -8.32 -11.91
CA LYS A 47 3.33 -8.48 -13.00
C LYS A 47 3.72 -9.93 -13.25
N PHE A 48 4.00 -10.69 -12.20
CA PHE A 48 4.52 -12.04 -12.32
C PHE A 48 3.50 -13.15 -12.10
N GLY A 49 2.36 -12.84 -11.50
CA GLY A 49 1.30 -13.81 -11.20
C GLY A 49 0.08 -13.66 -12.09
N LEU A 50 -0.68 -12.58 -11.91
CA LEU A 50 -1.97 -12.41 -12.56
C LEU A 50 -1.88 -12.11 -14.05
N VAL A 51 -1.01 -11.20 -14.46
CA VAL A 51 -0.87 -10.85 -15.87
C VAL A 51 -0.46 -12.06 -16.72
N PRO A 52 0.59 -12.81 -16.36
CA PRO A 52 0.91 -14.03 -17.10
C PRO A 52 -0.22 -15.07 -17.07
N ALA A 53 -0.90 -15.24 -15.94
CA ALA A 53 -2.01 -16.19 -15.83
C ALA A 53 -3.17 -15.82 -16.75
N LEU A 54 -3.56 -14.54 -16.78
CA LEU A 54 -4.63 -14.09 -17.67
C LEU A 54 -4.25 -14.20 -19.14
N LYS A 55 -3.02 -13.91 -19.49
CA LYS A 55 -2.52 -14.09 -20.85
C LYS A 55 -2.52 -15.54 -21.27
N ALA A 56 -2.21 -16.45 -20.35
CA ALA A 56 -2.17 -17.89 -20.61
C ALA A 56 -3.55 -18.50 -20.86
N THR A 57 -4.65 -17.83 -20.49
CA THR A 57 -5.99 -18.34 -20.73
C THR A 57 -6.36 -18.40 -22.21
N GLY A 58 -5.70 -17.61 -23.06
CA GLY A 58 -6.00 -17.53 -24.47
C GLY A 58 -7.26 -16.72 -24.84
N VAL A 59 -7.97 -16.21 -23.84
CA VAL A 59 -9.13 -15.34 -24.08
C VAL A 59 -8.62 -13.95 -24.47
N LEU A 60 -9.01 -13.45 -25.63
CA LEU A 60 -8.50 -12.19 -26.17
C LEU A 60 -8.68 -11.01 -25.21
N MET A 61 -9.85 -10.87 -24.61
CA MET A 61 -10.14 -9.79 -23.68
C MET A 61 -9.22 -9.85 -22.46
N LEU A 62 -9.01 -11.03 -21.89
CA LEU A 62 -8.13 -11.22 -20.74
C LEU A 62 -6.66 -11.00 -21.09
N ARG A 63 -6.27 -11.36 -22.31
CA ARG A 63 -4.91 -11.16 -22.80
C ARG A 63 -4.62 -9.69 -23.05
N ASP A 64 -5.53 -9.01 -23.76
CA ASP A 64 -5.31 -7.62 -24.18
C ASP A 64 -5.41 -6.63 -23.02
N TYR A 65 -6.26 -6.93 -22.04
CA TYR A 65 -6.47 -6.08 -20.87
C TYR A 65 -5.97 -6.74 -19.56
N ALA A 66 -5.01 -7.65 -19.67
CA ALA A 66 -4.52 -8.42 -18.52
C ALA A 66 -4.04 -7.54 -17.38
N ASP A 67 -3.31 -6.48 -17.67
CA ASP A 67 -2.81 -5.56 -16.65
C ASP A 67 -3.97 -4.85 -15.93
N GLN A 68 -4.90 -4.27 -16.68
CA GLN A 68 -6.03 -3.54 -16.13
C GLN A 68 -6.95 -4.46 -15.32
N ILE A 69 -7.24 -5.66 -15.83
CA ILE A 69 -8.08 -6.64 -15.15
C ILE A 69 -7.39 -7.10 -13.86
N SER A 70 -6.10 -7.42 -13.91
CA SER A 70 -5.33 -7.82 -12.73
C SER A 70 -5.32 -6.72 -11.68
N ARG A 71 -5.13 -5.48 -12.07
CA ARG A 71 -5.16 -4.32 -11.18
C ARG A 71 -6.52 -4.13 -10.54
N GLY A 72 -7.59 -4.32 -11.30
CA GLY A 72 -8.97 -4.27 -10.79
C GLY A 72 -9.22 -5.36 -9.76
N ILE A 73 -8.77 -6.58 -10.02
CA ILE A 73 -8.91 -7.72 -9.09
C ILE A 73 -8.15 -7.45 -7.80
N VAL A 74 -6.86 -7.13 -7.90
CA VAL A 74 -6.03 -6.90 -6.71
C VAL A 74 -6.49 -5.67 -5.94
N GLY A 75 -6.87 -4.60 -6.64
CA GLY A 75 -7.41 -3.40 -6.01
C GLY A 75 -8.72 -3.67 -5.28
N GLY A 76 -9.64 -4.43 -5.91
CA GLY A 76 -10.90 -4.83 -5.29
C GLY A 76 -10.69 -5.70 -4.07
N ILE A 77 -9.81 -6.69 -4.15
CA ILE A 77 -9.46 -7.56 -3.02
C ILE A 77 -8.83 -6.75 -1.90
N SER A 78 -7.90 -5.87 -2.22
CA SER A 78 -7.23 -5.02 -1.24
C SER A 78 -8.21 -4.11 -0.52
N ALA A 79 -9.15 -3.51 -1.24
CA ALA A 79 -10.20 -2.69 -0.64
C ALA A 79 -11.09 -3.51 0.29
N ALA A 80 -11.50 -4.71 -0.13
CA ALA A 80 -12.31 -5.62 0.67
C ALA A 80 -11.56 -6.02 1.95
N LEU A 81 -10.28 -6.36 1.83
CA LEU A 81 -9.44 -6.72 2.97
C LEU A 81 -9.25 -5.55 3.94
N LEU A 82 -9.14 -4.34 3.43
CA LEU A 82 -8.99 -3.15 4.26
C LEU A 82 -10.19 -2.98 5.21
N PHE A 83 -11.41 -3.31 4.74
CA PHE A 83 -12.60 -3.26 5.58
C PHE A 83 -12.79 -4.51 6.44
N ALA A 84 -12.36 -5.67 5.97
CA ALA A 84 -12.57 -6.94 6.65
C ALA A 84 -11.52 -7.24 7.73
N LEU A 85 -10.27 -6.85 7.50
CA LEU A 85 -9.18 -7.14 8.41
C LEU A 85 -9.14 -6.18 9.60
N ARG A 86 -8.87 -6.74 10.78
CA ARG A 86 -8.79 -5.98 12.03
C ARG A 86 -7.33 -5.75 12.47
N GLY A 87 -6.41 -6.55 11.96
CA GLY A 87 -5.00 -6.44 12.30
C GLY A 87 -4.38 -5.17 11.74
N LYS A 88 -3.59 -4.49 12.56
CA LYS A 88 -2.91 -3.24 12.18
C LYS A 88 -2.04 -3.42 10.94
N TRP A 89 -1.15 -4.39 10.96
CA TRP A 89 -0.22 -4.65 9.85
C TRP A 89 -0.95 -5.13 8.60
N SER A 90 -1.94 -6.01 8.78
CA SER A 90 -2.75 -6.49 7.65
C SER A 90 -3.44 -5.35 6.93
N ARG A 91 -4.00 -4.40 7.69
CA ARG A 91 -4.67 -3.23 7.11
C ARG A 91 -3.69 -2.29 6.41
N ILE A 92 -2.53 -2.06 6.99
CA ILE A 92 -1.50 -1.21 6.38
C ILE A 92 -0.99 -1.82 5.08
N ILE A 93 -0.76 -3.13 5.07
CA ILE A 93 -0.32 -3.85 3.86
C ILE A 93 -1.42 -3.79 2.78
N ALA A 94 -2.67 -4.03 3.15
CA ALA A 94 -3.80 -3.92 2.24
C ALA A 94 -3.94 -2.50 1.66
N TRP A 95 -3.73 -1.49 2.49
CA TRP A 95 -3.73 -0.09 2.06
C TRP A 95 -2.64 0.18 1.03
N GLY A 96 -1.43 -0.33 1.26
CA GLY A 96 -0.32 -0.17 0.32
C GLY A 96 -0.61 -0.84 -1.02
N ALA A 97 -1.20 -2.03 -1.01
CA ALA A 97 -1.60 -2.72 -2.23
C ALA A 97 -2.70 -1.97 -2.97
N LEU A 98 -3.69 -1.44 -2.25
CA LEU A 98 -4.75 -0.62 -2.84
C LEU A 98 -4.17 0.65 -3.46
N PHE A 99 -3.29 1.33 -2.74
CA PHE A 99 -2.64 2.55 -3.20
C PHE A 99 -1.87 2.32 -4.50
N GLU A 100 -1.15 1.21 -4.60
CA GLU A 100 -0.40 0.85 -5.82
C GLU A 100 -1.34 0.70 -7.02
N ASN A 101 -2.49 0.08 -6.83
CA ASN A 101 -3.47 -0.09 -7.91
C ASN A 101 -4.15 1.23 -8.29
N VAL A 102 -4.42 2.10 -7.31
CA VAL A 102 -4.96 3.45 -7.57
C VAL A 102 -3.93 4.27 -8.34
N GLU A 103 -2.68 4.22 -7.96
CA GLU A 103 -1.60 4.92 -8.66
C GLU A 103 -1.48 4.42 -10.10
N ALA A 104 -1.54 3.12 -10.33
CA ALA A 104 -1.52 2.54 -11.67
C ALA A 104 -2.71 3.02 -12.52
N ALA A 105 -3.89 3.12 -11.92
CA ALA A 105 -5.08 3.63 -12.61
C ALA A 105 -4.92 5.10 -12.98
N ILE A 106 -4.37 5.90 -12.07
CA ILE A 106 -4.10 7.33 -12.32
C ILE A 106 -3.11 7.48 -13.47
N ASN A 107 -2.01 6.71 -13.44
CA ASN A 107 -1.01 6.73 -14.51
C ASN A 107 -1.60 6.34 -15.85
N TYR A 108 -2.50 5.35 -15.86
CA TYR A 108 -3.18 4.92 -17.07
C TYR A 108 -4.07 6.04 -17.62
N ILE A 109 -4.83 6.72 -16.76
CA ILE A 109 -5.69 7.83 -17.16
C ILE A 109 -4.84 9.00 -17.67
N GLU A 110 -3.75 9.33 -16.99
CA GLU A 110 -2.84 10.40 -17.41
C GLU A 110 -2.25 10.12 -18.80
N ALA A 111 -1.90 8.87 -19.07
CA ALA A 111 -1.37 8.47 -20.37
C ALA A 111 -2.40 8.63 -21.49
N MET A 112 -3.69 8.60 -21.17
CA MET A 112 -4.77 8.80 -22.13
C MET A 112 -5.10 10.25 -22.38
N ILE A 113 -4.69 11.16 -21.49
CA ILE A 113 -4.95 12.59 -21.65
C ILE A 113 -3.90 13.19 -22.58
N PRO A 114 -4.33 13.77 -23.71
CA PRO A 114 -3.40 14.45 -24.62
C PRO A 114 -2.95 15.77 -23.99
N VAL A 115 -1.69 15.87 -23.69
CA VAL A 115 -1.10 17.09 -23.13
C VAL A 115 -0.09 17.65 -24.11
#